data_a4c3420e5f0f3c64641b10ca51eeca06
#
_entry.id   a4c3420e5f0f3c64641b10ca51eeca06
#
_cell.length_a   1.000
_cell.length_b   1.000
_cell.length_c   1.000
_cell.angle_alpha   90.00
_cell.angle_beta   90.00
_cell.angle_gamma   90.00
#
_symmetry.space_group_name_H-M   'P 1'
#
loop_
_entity.id
_entity.type
_entity.pdbx_description
1 polymer ?
#
loop_
_entity_poly.entity_id
_entity_poly.type
_entity_poly.pdbx_seq_one_letter_code
_entity_poly.pdbx_strand_id
1 'polypeptide(L)'
;ANDRGDMETTMRAEATQKLYEILQPVLKGGKMHGKGQYFASIKRSMNREQVLAMALNMGNEANIQRMLGGEGWTIQQVMPVVQTLSASDWATVQAVWDHFESYRPLIGAKEKRIYGKEPEWVEAMPFAIQSSDGVTVSMRGGYYPIKYDPLASNRAEQHNDAEAAKRQLQGAYTSATTRRGFTKSRVAEVNGRPLLYSLQGVYSGVNDVIHDLAWHEWLIDANKILRSDKIDGAIREHYGPEVVRQFKTWVADVATGEQGLQAELDSALGRL
;
A
#
# COMPACT_ATOMS: atom_id res chain seq x y z
N ALA A 1 -7.98 -5.53 -21.76
CA ALA A 1 -7.99 -6.14 -20.43
C ALA A 1 -6.85 -7.16 -20.29
N ASN A 2 -6.72 -8.11 -21.21
CA ASN A 2 -5.70 -9.16 -21.12
C ASN A 2 -4.28 -8.58 -21.00
N ASP A 3 -3.89 -7.64 -21.87
CA ASP A 3 -2.58 -6.97 -21.83
C ASP A 3 -2.31 -6.30 -20.48
N ARG A 4 -3.35 -5.83 -19.79
CA ARG A 4 -3.23 -5.21 -18.46
C ARG A 4 -3.02 -6.25 -17.36
N GLY A 5 -3.71 -7.38 -17.45
CA GLY A 5 -3.48 -8.51 -16.55
C GLY A 5 -2.10 -9.11 -16.71
N ASP A 6 -1.63 -9.27 -17.95
CA ASP A 6 -0.27 -9.76 -18.23
C ASP A 6 0.80 -8.79 -17.73
N MET A 7 0.59 -7.47 -17.93
CA MET A 7 1.46 -6.43 -17.37
C MET A 7 1.51 -6.50 -15.84
N GLU A 8 0.36 -6.59 -15.17
CA GLU A 8 0.30 -6.69 -13.72
C GLU A 8 1.03 -7.93 -13.21
N THR A 9 0.78 -9.09 -13.84
CA THR A 9 1.42 -10.37 -13.47
C THR A 9 2.94 -10.30 -13.59
N THR A 10 3.43 -9.74 -14.69
CA THR A 10 4.87 -9.56 -14.93
C THR A 10 5.49 -8.65 -13.89
N MET A 11 4.89 -7.47 -13.67
CA MET A 11 5.39 -6.50 -12.69
C MET A 11 5.38 -7.05 -11.26
N ARG A 12 4.37 -7.84 -10.88
CA ARG A 12 4.30 -8.50 -9.56
C ARG A 12 5.40 -9.54 -9.38
N ALA A 13 5.68 -10.34 -10.41
CA ALA A 13 6.77 -11.32 -10.37
C ALA A 13 8.13 -10.65 -10.19
N GLU A 14 8.42 -9.61 -10.97
CA GLU A 14 9.65 -8.81 -10.86
C GLU A 14 9.78 -8.14 -9.47
N ALA A 15 8.69 -7.53 -8.99
CA ALA A 15 8.66 -6.88 -7.69
C ALA A 15 8.86 -7.88 -6.54
N THR A 16 8.27 -9.06 -6.61
CA THR A 16 8.43 -10.12 -5.61
C THR A 16 9.89 -10.57 -5.52
N GLN A 17 10.52 -10.80 -6.68
CA GLN A 17 11.94 -11.15 -6.74
C GLN A 17 12.81 -10.04 -6.14
N LYS A 18 12.54 -8.79 -6.51
CA LYS A 18 13.29 -7.63 -6.00
C LYS A 18 13.13 -7.43 -4.50
N LEU A 19 11.90 -7.56 -3.99
CA LEU A 19 11.64 -7.47 -2.54
C LEU A 19 12.32 -8.61 -1.77
N TYR A 20 12.35 -9.82 -2.32
CA TYR A 20 13.08 -10.91 -1.72
C TYR A 20 14.57 -10.58 -1.57
N GLU A 21 15.20 -10.04 -2.61
CA GLU A 21 16.60 -9.62 -2.58
C GLU A 21 16.84 -8.51 -1.53
N ILE A 22 15.97 -7.51 -1.48
CA ILE A 22 16.05 -6.39 -0.54
C ILE A 22 15.91 -6.86 0.91
N LEU A 23 14.96 -7.75 1.19
CA LEU A 23 14.65 -8.19 2.54
C LEU A 23 15.54 -9.35 3.04
N GLN A 24 16.24 -10.04 2.13
CA GLN A 24 17.09 -11.18 2.49
C GLN A 24 18.09 -10.90 3.62
N PRO A 25 18.80 -9.74 3.68
CA PRO A 25 19.74 -9.45 4.77
C PRO A 25 19.07 -9.45 6.15
N VAL A 26 17.89 -8.83 6.26
CA VAL A 26 17.17 -8.78 7.54
C VAL A 26 16.52 -10.10 7.91
N LEU A 27 16.06 -10.90 6.92
CA LEU A 27 15.50 -12.22 7.14
C LEU A 27 16.58 -13.21 7.64
N LYS A 28 17.80 -13.10 7.15
CA LYS A 28 18.95 -13.92 7.60
C LYS A 28 19.55 -13.43 8.92
N GLY A 29 19.42 -12.16 9.26
CA GLY A 29 20.07 -11.50 10.39
C GLY A 29 19.46 -11.78 11.77
N GLY A 30 18.47 -12.68 11.89
CA GLY A 30 17.90 -13.07 13.19
C GLY A 30 16.40 -13.36 13.15
N LYS A 31 15.84 -13.75 14.29
CA LYS A 31 14.41 -14.11 14.41
C LYS A 31 13.52 -12.88 14.26
N MET A 32 12.80 -12.78 13.16
CA MET A 32 11.85 -11.68 12.90
C MET A 32 10.66 -11.73 13.85
N HIS A 33 10.07 -12.92 14.05
CA HIS A 33 8.85 -13.16 14.84
C HIS A 33 9.14 -13.76 16.22
N GLY A 34 10.26 -13.39 16.83
CA GLY A 34 10.59 -13.84 18.19
C GLY A 34 9.78 -13.10 19.27
N LYS A 35 10.03 -13.50 20.54
CA LYS A 35 9.51 -12.76 21.69
C LYS A 35 9.97 -11.29 21.60
N GLY A 36 9.01 -10.35 21.66
CA GLY A 36 9.33 -8.92 21.61
C GLY A 36 10.17 -8.44 22.78
N GLN A 37 11.02 -7.46 22.53
CA GLN A 37 11.70 -6.69 23.57
C GLN A 37 10.75 -5.61 24.10
N TYR A 38 10.72 -5.44 25.43
CA TYR A 38 9.96 -4.36 26.03
C TYR A 38 10.73 -3.02 25.94
N PHE A 39 10.08 -2.02 25.42
CA PHE A 39 10.60 -0.65 25.32
C PHE A 39 9.87 0.27 26.30
N ALA A 40 10.55 0.67 27.37
CA ALA A 40 9.96 1.54 28.39
C ALA A 40 9.55 2.91 27.84
N SER A 41 10.25 3.41 26.83
CA SER A 41 9.98 4.70 26.20
C SER A 41 8.59 4.79 25.56
N ILE A 42 8.12 3.69 24.96
CA ILE A 42 6.80 3.58 24.31
C ILE A 42 5.82 2.69 25.10
N LYS A 43 6.26 2.14 26.26
CA LYS A 43 5.50 1.22 27.13
C LYS A 43 4.92 0.02 26.38
N ARG A 44 5.64 -0.53 25.40
CA ARG A 44 5.18 -1.62 24.51
C ARG A 44 6.31 -2.61 24.22
N SER A 45 5.96 -3.88 24.08
CA SER A 45 6.87 -4.89 23.55
C SER A 45 6.76 -4.95 22.03
N MET A 46 7.91 -4.96 21.35
CA MET A 46 7.97 -5.09 19.89
C MET A 46 9.03 -6.13 19.50
N ASN A 47 8.72 -6.95 18.51
CA ASN A 47 9.69 -7.82 17.89
C ASN A 47 10.47 -7.07 16.78
N ARG A 48 11.48 -7.73 16.20
CA ARG A 48 12.33 -7.09 15.20
C ARG A 48 11.57 -6.65 13.95
N GLU A 49 10.59 -7.44 13.49
CA GLU A 49 9.74 -7.07 12.35
C GLU A 49 8.98 -5.77 12.62
N GLN A 50 8.39 -5.66 13.81
CA GLN A 50 7.62 -4.47 14.21
C GLN A 50 8.51 -3.23 14.29
N VAL A 51 9.75 -3.35 14.79
CA VAL A 51 10.72 -2.25 14.83
C VAL A 51 11.13 -1.82 13.42
N LEU A 52 11.37 -2.77 12.50
CA LEU A 52 11.65 -2.47 11.08
C LEU A 52 10.47 -1.76 10.41
N ALA A 53 9.24 -2.24 10.65
CA ALA A 53 8.05 -1.60 10.11
C ALA A 53 7.82 -0.20 10.70
N MET A 54 8.19 0.03 11.97
CA MET A 54 8.22 1.37 12.58
C MET A 54 9.24 2.25 11.85
N ALA A 55 10.46 1.77 11.61
CA ALA A 55 11.50 2.52 10.91
C ALA A 55 11.08 2.91 9.47
N LEU A 56 10.36 2.04 8.75
CA LEU A 56 9.82 2.33 7.43
C LEU A 56 8.86 3.54 7.43
N ASN A 57 8.19 3.82 8.54
CA ASN A 57 7.33 5.00 8.67
C ASN A 57 8.09 6.30 8.98
N MET A 58 9.42 6.26 9.11
CA MET A 58 10.23 7.46 9.35
C MET A 58 10.72 8.16 8.08
N GLY A 59 10.42 7.62 6.90
CA GLY A 59 10.95 8.12 5.63
C GLY A 59 10.37 9.44 5.13
N ASN A 60 9.26 9.90 5.69
CA ASN A 60 8.63 11.18 5.34
C ASN A 60 7.83 11.73 6.52
N GLU A 61 7.63 13.04 6.53
CA GLU A 61 6.98 13.73 7.64
C GLU A 61 5.53 13.29 7.86
N ALA A 62 4.77 13.07 6.79
CA ALA A 62 3.37 12.67 6.89
C ALA A 62 3.20 11.31 7.58
N ASN A 63 4.10 10.36 7.34
CA ASN A 63 4.09 9.06 8.00
C ASN A 63 4.47 9.19 9.48
N ILE A 64 5.49 10.01 9.79
CA ILE A 64 5.91 10.26 11.17
C ILE A 64 4.76 10.86 11.97
N GLN A 65 4.13 11.90 11.48
CA GLN A 65 3.01 12.56 12.15
C GLN A 65 1.85 11.59 12.41
N ARG A 66 1.54 10.72 11.46
CA ARG A 66 0.50 9.71 11.65
C ARG A 66 0.88 8.62 12.63
N MET A 67 2.13 8.18 12.63
CA MET A 67 2.64 7.22 13.61
C MET A 67 2.54 7.82 15.02
N LEU A 68 3.06 9.01 15.20
CA LEU A 68 3.05 9.69 16.51
C LEU A 68 1.63 9.97 16.99
N GLY A 69 0.78 10.53 16.13
CA GLY A 69 -0.62 10.85 16.47
C GLY A 69 -1.48 9.60 16.69
N GLY A 70 -1.26 8.53 15.91
CA GLY A 70 -2.02 7.28 16.02
C GLY A 70 -1.77 6.52 17.31
N GLU A 71 -0.52 6.55 17.80
CA GLU A 71 -0.09 5.84 19.01
C GLU A 71 -0.02 6.74 20.26
N GLY A 72 -0.14 8.05 20.09
CA GLY A 72 0.06 9.00 21.18
C GLY A 72 1.52 9.09 21.64
N TRP A 73 2.47 8.82 20.76
CA TRP A 73 3.91 8.89 21.07
C TRP A 73 4.54 10.20 20.62
N THR A 74 5.73 10.46 21.17
CA THR A 74 6.63 11.51 20.71
C THR A 74 7.81 10.90 19.97
N ILE A 75 8.50 11.71 19.15
CA ILE A 75 9.69 11.24 18.45
C ILE A 75 10.79 10.80 19.42
N GLN A 76 10.92 11.46 20.58
CA GLN A 76 11.89 11.11 21.63
C GLN A 76 11.61 9.72 22.23
N GLN A 77 10.34 9.28 22.24
CA GLN A 77 9.96 7.95 22.70
C GLN A 77 10.24 6.89 21.64
N VAL A 78 10.10 7.21 20.37
CA VAL A 78 10.33 6.31 19.23
C VAL A 78 11.81 6.09 18.95
N MET A 79 12.64 7.15 19.10
CA MET A 79 14.08 7.07 18.77
C MET A 79 14.83 5.91 19.44
N PRO A 80 14.72 5.65 20.76
CA PRO A 80 15.41 4.51 21.39
C PRO A 80 15.00 3.15 20.84
N VAL A 81 13.78 3.04 20.29
CA VAL A 81 13.28 1.79 19.67
C VAL A 81 14.00 1.55 18.35
N VAL A 82 13.96 2.52 17.44
CA VAL A 82 14.53 2.37 16.09
C VAL A 82 16.06 2.37 16.09
N GLN A 83 16.70 2.95 17.10
CA GLN A 83 18.16 2.88 17.31
C GLN A 83 18.65 1.47 17.68
N THR A 84 17.77 0.53 18.01
CA THR A 84 18.14 -0.87 18.18
C THR A 84 18.41 -1.60 16.86
N LEU A 85 18.08 -0.97 15.73
CA LEU A 85 18.40 -1.49 14.41
C LEU A 85 19.88 -1.27 14.07
N SER A 86 20.49 -2.27 13.43
CA SER A 86 21.85 -2.17 12.93
C SER A 86 21.95 -1.29 11.68
N ALA A 87 23.16 -0.91 11.29
CA ALA A 87 23.39 -0.20 10.04
C ALA A 87 22.90 -0.99 8.82
N SER A 88 23.03 -2.32 8.86
CA SER A 88 22.49 -3.21 7.81
C SER A 88 20.96 -3.19 7.76
N ASP A 89 20.28 -3.13 8.91
CA ASP A 89 18.81 -2.99 8.95
C ASP A 89 18.39 -1.67 8.32
N TRP A 90 19.06 -0.57 8.65
CA TRP A 90 18.80 0.75 8.05
C TRP A 90 19.08 0.79 6.55
N ALA A 91 20.13 0.10 6.07
CA ALA A 91 20.38 -0.04 4.64
C ALA A 91 19.20 -0.77 3.94
N THR A 92 18.62 -1.79 4.58
CA THR A 92 17.42 -2.47 4.06
C THR A 92 16.20 -1.55 4.06
N VAL A 93 16.00 -0.77 5.12
CA VAL A 93 14.91 0.24 5.19
C VAL A 93 15.03 1.23 4.03
N GLN A 94 16.25 1.76 3.77
CA GLN A 94 16.47 2.65 2.63
C GLN A 94 16.21 1.96 1.29
N ALA A 95 16.64 0.71 1.12
CA ALA A 95 16.40 -0.05 -0.10
C ALA A 95 14.90 -0.30 -0.38
N VAL A 96 14.08 -0.45 0.67
CA VAL A 96 12.61 -0.53 0.53
C VAL A 96 12.06 0.81 0.05
N TRP A 97 12.47 1.94 0.62
CA TRP A 97 12.05 3.25 0.15
C TRP A 97 12.47 3.50 -1.30
N ASP A 98 13.72 3.17 -1.65
CA ASP A 98 14.23 3.32 -3.02
C ASP A 98 13.44 2.46 -4.02
N HIS A 99 13.00 1.28 -3.60
CA HIS A 99 12.14 0.42 -4.42
C HIS A 99 10.78 1.07 -4.69
N PHE A 100 10.13 1.67 -3.68
CA PHE A 100 8.90 2.44 -3.90
C PHE A 100 9.17 3.66 -4.80
N GLU A 101 10.24 4.40 -4.56
CA GLU A 101 10.61 5.57 -5.37
C GLU A 101 10.86 5.21 -6.86
N SER A 102 11.31 3.98 -7.15
CA SER A 102 11.51 3.51 -8.54
C SER A 102 10.23 3.48 -9.38
N TYR A 103 9.06 3.49 -8.77
CA TYR A 103 7.78 3.57 -9.49
C TYR A 103 7.37 5.00 -9.86
N ARG A 104 7.98 6.04 -9.28
CA ARG A 104 7.62 7.46 -9.56
C ARG A 104 7.58 7.81 -11.05
N PRO A 105 8.56 7.44 -11.89
CA PRO A 105 8.52 7.77 -13.31
C PRO A 105 7.30 7.18 -14.02
N LEU A 106 6.93 5.94 -13.70
CA LEU A 106 5.78 5.26 -14.30
C LEU A 106 4.46 5.89 -13.84
N ILE A 107 4.35 6.19 -12.53
CA ILE A 107 3.18 6.87 -11.96
C ILE A 107 3.05 8.28 -12.55
N GLY A 108 4.13 9.05 -12.60
CA GLY A 108 4.15 10.41 -13.17
C GLY A 108 3.71 10.43 -14.62
N ALA A 109 4.26 9.51 -15.45
CA ALA A 109 3.86 9.38 -16.84
C ALA A 109 2.38 9.01 -17.00
N LYS A 110 1.85 8.10 -16.17
CA LYS A 110 0.44 7.73 -16.14
C LYS A 110 -0.44 8.93 -15.75
N GLU A 111 -0.12 9.61 -14.65
CA GLU A 111 -0.89 10.77 -14.17
C GLU A 111 -0.91 11.91 -15.18
N LYS A 112 0.22 12.15 -15.85
CA LYS A 112 0.33 13.16 -16.91
C LYS A 112 -0.54 12.81 -18.13
N ARG A 113 -0.63 11.52 -18.52
CA ARG A 113 -1.56 11.09 -19.58
C ARG A 113 -3.02 11.30 -19.20
N ILE A 114 -3.39 10.99 -17.94
CA ILE A 114 -4.77 11.04 -17.48
C ILE A 114 -5.23 12.46 -17.16
N TYR A 115 -4.40 13.24 -16.46
CA TYR A 115 -4.78 14.53 -15.89
C TYR A 115 -4.06 15.74 -16.52
N GLY A 116 -3.15 15.50 -17.44
CA GLY A 116 -2.38 16.56 -18.11
C GLY A 116 -1.28 17.20 -17.27
N LYS A 117 -1.07 16.78 -16.03
CA LYS A 117 -0.08 17.30 -15.09
C LYS A 117 0.57 16.20 -14.27
N GLU A 118 1.75 16.47 -13.77
CA GLU A 118 2.39 15.59 -12.80
C GLU A 118 1.66 15.66 -11.44
N PRO A 119 1.66 14.56 -10.68
CA PRO A 119 1.05 14.55 -9.35
C PRO A 119 1.91 15.31 -8.33
N GLU A 120 1.27 15.75 -7.25
CA GLU A 120 2.00 16.15 -6.05
C GLU A 120 2.53 14.89 -5.35
N TRP A 121 3.84 14.88 -5.11
CA TRP A 121 4.52 13.75 -4.48
C TRP A 121 4.58 13.90 -2.96
N VAL A 122 4.61 12.77 -2.27
CA VAL A 122 5.03 12.75 -0.87
C VAL A 122 6.54 12.93 -0.85
N GLU A 123 7.02 14.02 -0.24
CA GLU A 123 8.43 14.34 -0.18
C GLU A 123 9.16 13.46 0.86
N ALA A 124 10.33 12.96 0.47
CA ALA A 124 11.23 12.26 1.37
C ALA A 124 11.81 13.21 2.41
N MET A 125 12.00 12.73 3.63
CA MET A 125 12.63 13.49 4.71
C MET A 125 13.99 12.88 5.06
N PRO A 126 15.13 13.51 4.65
CA PRO A 126 16.45 13.05 5.02
C PRO A 126 16.73 13.25 6.53
N PHE A 127 17.42 12.28 7.12
CA PHE A 127 17.85 12.35 8.52
C PHE A 127 19.10 11.51 8.76
N ALA A 128 19.77 11.73 9.90
CA ALA A 128 20.85 10.87 10.37
C ALA A 128 20.42 10.16 11.65
N ILE A 129 20.82 8.89 11.80
CA ILE A 129 20.49 8.09 12.96
C ILE A 129 21.71 7.26 13.40
N GLN A 130 21.88 7.13 14.70
CA GLN A 130 22.86 6.22 15.27
C GLN A 130 22.26 4.80 15.36
N SER A 131 22.92 3.85 14.73
CA SER A 131 22.53 2.44 14.75
C SER A 131 23.03 1.72 16.01
N SER A 132 22.53 0.52 16.26
CA SER A 132 22.90 -0.29 17.44
C SER A 132 24.37 -0.74 17.43
N ASP A 133 25.01 -0.76 16.28
CA ASP A 133 26.43 -1.05 16.09
C ASP A 133 27.33 0.20 16.17
N GLY A 134 26.78 1.33 16.62
CA GLY A 134 27.52 2.56 16.88
C GLY A 134 27.84 3.39 15.63
N VAL A 135 27.32 3.00 14.46
CA VAL A 135 27.52 3.72 13.20
C VAL A 135 26.44 4.78 13.03
N THR A 136 26.82 5.99 12.67
CA THR A 136 25.86 7.01 12.23
C THR A 136 25.52 6.79 10.77
N VAL A 137 24.25 6.47 10.49
CA VAL A 137 23.74 6.22 9.14
C VAL A 137 22.98 7.45 8.65
N SER A 138 23.33 7.93 7.44
CA SER A 138 22.60 8.99 6.76
C SER A 138 21.51 8.40 5.85
N MET A 139 20.27 8.73 6.15
CA MET A 139 19.09 8.24 5.43
C MET A 139 18.55 9.34 4.50
N ARG A 140 18.19 8.96 3.27
CA ARG A 140 17.52 9.89 2.35
C ARG A 140 16.03 10.01 2.63
N GLY A 141 15.46 9.06 3.38
CA GLY A 141 14.04 8.93 3.52
C GLY A 141 13.38 8.32 2.29
N GLY A 142 12.06 8.42 2.21
CA GLY A 142 11.29 7.95 1.08
C GLY A 142 9.83 7.66 1.42
N TYR A 143 9.10 7.23 0.40
CA TYR A 143 7.71 6.87 0.54
C TYR A 143 7.56 5.45 1.12
N TYR A 144 6.58 5.31 2.02
CA TYR A 144 6.09 4.02 2.50
C TYR A 144 4.57 4.07 2.66
N PRO A 145 3.81 3.07 2.16
CA PRO A 145 2.36 3.06 2.30
C PRO A 145 1.95 2.81 3.75
N ILE A 146 1.12 3.69 4.30
CA ILE A 146 0.56 3.50 5.64
C ILE A 146 -0.49 2.40 5.59
N LYS A 147 -0.39 1.46 6.51
CA LYS A 147 -1.43 0.46 6.83
C LYS A 147 -1.83 0.64 8.29
N TYR A 148 -3.12 0.58 8.55
CA TYR A 148 -3.68 0.65 9.90
C TYR A 148 -3.92 -0.75 10.45
N ASP A 149 -3.77 -0.91 11.77
CA ASP A 149 -4.07 -2.17 12.44
C ASP A 149 -5.59 -2.41 12.48
N PRO A 150 -6.09 -3.44 11.78
CA PRO A 150 -7.52 -3.73 11.75
C PRO A 150 -8.06 -4.17 13.12
N LEU A 151 -7.22 -4.77 13.97
CA LEU A 151 -7.61 -5.26 15.29
C LEU A 151 -7.68 -4.15 16.34
N ALA A 152 -6.88 -3.09 16.17
CA ALA A 152 -6.87 -1.95 17.10
C ALA A 152 -7.91 -0.88 16.76
N SER A 153 -8.61 -1.01 15.64
CA SER A 153 -9.58 -0.03 15.16
C SER A 153 -10.84 -0.69 14.62
N ASN A 154 -11.83 -0.89 15.49
CA ASN A 154 -13.21 -1.27 15.08
C ASN A 154 -13.83 -0.31 14.05
N ARG A 155 -13.25 0.91 13.91
CA ARG A 155 -13.63 1.89 12.89
C ARG A 155 -13.00 1.65 11.53
N ALA A 156 -11.84 0.98 11.44
CA ALA A 156 -11.19 0.72 10.16
C ALA A 156 -11.97 -0.34 9.36
N GLU A 157 -12.44 -1.38 10.02
CA GLU A 157 -13.30 -2.41 9.46
C GLU A 157 -14.67 -1.81 9.09
N GLN A 158 -15.32 -1.10 10.01
CA GLN A 158 -16.59 -0.41 9.74
C GLN A 158 -16.49 0.67 8.65
N HIS A 159 -15.35 1.33 8.50
CA HIS A 159 -15.16 2.32 7.43
C HIS A 159 -14.92 1.64 6.07
N ASN A 160 -14.22 0.52 6.04
CA ASN A 160 -14.06 -0.29 4.83
C ASN A 160 -15.38 -0.92 4.42
N ASP A 161 -16.13 -1.48 5.36
CA ASP A 161 -17.46 -2.07 5.12
C ASP A 161 -18.51 -1.01 4.79
N ALA A 162 -18.49 0.14 5.46
CA ALA A 162 -19.37 1.27 5.15
C ALA A 162 -19.04 1.94 3.81
N GLU A 163 -17.76 2.02 3.43
CA GLU A 163 -17.39 2.48 2.08
C GLU A 163 -17.74 1.45 1.01
N ALA A 164 -17.56 0.15 1.27
CA ALA A 164 -17.98 -0.92 0.37
C ALA A 164 -19.50 -0.96 0.24
N ALA A 165 -20.25 -0.88 1.34
CA ALA A 165 -21.70 -0.80 1.33
C ALA A 165 -22.23 0.50 0.69
N LYS A 166 -21.55 1.64 0.90
CA LYS A 166 -21.89 2.91 0.27
C LYS A 166 -21.61 2.88 -1.23
N ARG A 167 -20.59 2.18 -1.68
CA ARG A 167 -20.31 1.93 -3.11
C ARG A 167 -21.36 1.02 -3.74
N GLN A 168 -21.83 -0.01 -3.03
CA GLN A 168 -22.91 -0.89 -3.49
C GLN A 168 -24.28 -0.17 -3.55
N LEU A 169 -24.62 0.63 -2.54
CA LEU A 169 -25.91 1.32 -2.43
C LEU A 169 -26.06 2.52 -3.36
N GLN A 170 -24.97 3.19 -3.73
CA GLN A 170 -25.03 4.40 -4.58
C GLN A 170 -25.03 4.11 -6.09
N GLY A 171 -25.12 2.85 -6.51
CA GLY A 171 -25.02 2.48 -7.94
C GLY A 171 -23.66 2.91 -8.53
N ALA A 172 -22.65 2.98 -7.70
CA ALA A 172 -21.36 3.62 -7.95
C ALA A 172 -20.39 2.77 -8.77
N TYR A 173 -20.88 1.95 -9.68
CA TYR A 173 -20.07 1.41 -10.77
C TYR A 173 -19.42 2.49 -11.64
N THR A 174 -19.81 3.75 -11.40
CA THR A 174 -19.36 4.92 -12.15
C THR A 174 -18.11 5.58 -11.57
N SER A 175 -17.59 5.12 -10.44
CA SER A 175 -16.40 5.68 -9.79
C SER A 175 -15.42 4.62 -9.29
N ALA A 176 -15.51 3.40 -9.83
CA ALA A 176 -14.55 2.36 -9.53
C ALA A 176 -13.13 2.82 -9.91
N THR A 177 -12.24 2.86 -8.94
CA THR A 177 -10.86 3.32 -9.12
C THR A 177 -9.92 2.52 -8.23
N THR A 178 -8.68 2.42 -8.65
CA THR A 178 -7.60 1.77 -7.91
C THR A 178 -7.22 2.57 -6.66
N ARG A 179 -6.48 1.94 -5.75
CA ARG A 179 -5.92 2.59 -4.57
C ARG A 179 -4.70 3.42 -4.96
N ARG A 180 -4.76 4.73 -4.72
CA ARG A 180 -3.71 5.70 -5.07
C ARG A 180 -3.09 6.28 -3.80
N GLY A 181 -2.00 5.66 -3.32
CA GLY A 181 -1.32 6.09 -2.09
C GLY A 181 -0.25 7.16 -2.30
N PHE A 182 0.50 7.06 -3.39
CA PHE A 182 1.70 7.86 -3.66
C PHE A 182 1.45 9.35 -3.89
N THR A 183 0.27 9.69 -4.37
CA THR A 183 -0.08 11.03 -4.89
C THR A 183 -1.08 11.80 -4.03
N LYS A 184 -1.44 11.29 -2.86
CA LYS A 184 -2.35 11.98 -1.96
C LYS A 184 -1.58 12.64 -0.84
N SER A 185 -1.67 13.99 -0.75
CA SER A 185 -1.38 14.69 0.49
C SER A 185 -2.27 14.10 1.59
N ARG A 186 -1.65 13.55 2.63
CA ARG A 186 -2.39 12.90 3.71
C ARG A 186 -2.76 13.96 4.73
N VAL A 187 -4.05 14.08 5.02
CA VAL A 187 -4.54 14.95 6.09
C VAL A 187 -3.95 14.46 7.41
N ALA A 188 -3.31 15.37 8.15
CA ALA A 188 -2.56 15.07 9.37
C ALA A 188 -3.43 14.58 10.54
N GLU A 189 -4.74 14.79 10.49
CA GLU A 189 -5.66 14.54 11.60
C GLU A 189 -6.23 13.13 11.58
N VAL A 190 -5.47 12.13 12.04
CA VAL A 190 -6.05 10.86 12.48
C VAL A 190 -5.45 10.47 13.82
N ASN A 191 -5.89 11.14 14.87
CA ASN A 191 -5.61 10.75 16.24
C ASN A 191 -6.30 9.42 16.58
N GLY A 192 -5.61 8.52 17.26
CA GLY A 192 -6.16 7.29 17.81
C GLY A 192 -6.35 6.14 16.82
N ARG A 193 -5.61 6.13 15.70
CA ARG A 193 -5.55 4.96 14.79
C ARG A 193 -4.13 4.39 14.77
N PRO A 194 -3.85 3.33 15.54
CA PRO A 194 -2.57 2.65 15.51
C PRO A 194 -2.23 2.12 14.11
N LEU A 195 -0.94 2.17 13.78
CA LEU A 195 -0.43 1.62 12.53
C LEU A 195 -0.21 0.10 12.66
N LEU A 196 -0.35 -0.61 11.54
CA LEU A 196 0.08 -1.99 11.44
C LEU A 196 1.61 -2.05 11.28
N TYR A 197 2.31 -2.53 12.30
CA TYR A 197 3.74 -2.75 12.27
C TYR A 197 4.05 -4.16 11.76
N SER A 198 3.96 -4.34 10.44
CA SER A 198 4.28 -5.59 9.77
C SER A 198 4.89 -5.34 8.39
N LEU A 199 5.88 -6.16 8.01
CA LEU A 199 6.48 -6.13 6.67
C LEU A 199 5.51 -6.58 5.57
N GLN A 200 4.37 -7.17 5.91
CA GLN A 200 3.27 -7.39 4.95
C GLN A 200 2.81 -6.09 4.29
N GLY A 201 2.96 -4.94 4.99
CA GLY A 201 2.72 -3.61 4.43
C GLY A 201 3.58 -3.29 3.21
N VAL A 202 4.80 -3.83 3.13
CA VAL A 202 5.69 -3.65 1.97
C VAL A 202 5.11 -4.34 0.75
N TYR A 203 4.78 -5.63 0.87
CA TYR A 203 4.22 -6.43 -0.24
C TYR A 203 2.88 -5.89 -0.70
N SER A 204 1.95 -5.65 0.23
CA SER A 204 0.62 -5.12 -0.12
C SER A 204 0.71 -3.72 -0.73
N GLY A 205 1.66 -2.89 -0.27
CA GLY A 205 1.88 -1.55 -0.82
C GLY A 205 2.42 -1.58 -2.24
N VAL A 206 3.38 -2.45 -2.54
CA VAL A 206 3.91 -2.65 -3.89
C VAL A 206 2.82 -3.19 -4.82
N ASN A 207 2.02 -4.16 -4.35
CA ASN A 207 0.90 -4.69 -5.12
C ASN A 207 -0.15 -3.61 -5.44
N ASP A 208 -0.49 -2.73 -4.49
CA ASP A 208 -1.40 -1.61 -4.71
C ASP A 208 -0.86 -0.65 -5.80
N VAL A 209 0.45 -0.37 -5.79
CA VAL A 209 1.10 0.49 -6.81
C VAL A 209 1.07 -0.17 -8.19
N ILE A 210 1.42 -1.45 -8.28
CA ILE A 210 1.42 -2.19 -9.55
C ILE A 210 0.01 -2.28 -10.11
N HIS A 211 -0.97 -2.58 -9.27
CA HIS A 211 -2.37 -2.62 -9.65
C HIS A 211 -2.86 -1.27 -10.19
N ASP A 212 -2.51 -0.17 -9.52
CA ASP A 212 -2.84 1.18 -9.99
C ASP A 212 -2.19 1.49 -11.35
N LEU A 213 -0.93 1.10 -11.55
CA LEU A 213 -0.23 1.29 -12.83
C LEU A 213 -0.87 0.49 -13.97
N ALA A 214 -1.30 -0.74 -13.69
CA ALA A 214 -1.90 -1.62 -14.70
C ALA A 214 -3.33 -1.19 -15.08
N TRP A 215 -4.16 -0.85 -14.10
CA TRP A 215 -5.60 -0.80 -14.28
C TRP A 215 -6.23 0.59 -14.22
N HIS A 216 -5.61 1.59 -13.57
CA HIS A 216 -6.26 2.88 -13.36
C HIS A 216 -6.73 3.57 -14.65
N GLU A 217 -5.86 3.66 -15.66
CA GLU A 217 -6.17 4.27 -16.95
C GLU A 217 -7.27 3.49 -17.68
N TRP A 218 -7.19 2.17 -17.67
CA TRP A 218 -8.20 1.29 -18.26
C TRP A 218 -9.57 1.42 -17.57
N LEU A 219 -9.58 1.51 -16.24
CA LEU A 219 -10.82 1.69 -15.47
C LEU A 219 -11.50 3.02 -15.77
N ILE A 220 -10.75 4.08 -16.02
CA ILE A 220 -11.31 5.37 -16.44
C ILE A 220 -12.07 5.21 -17.76
N ASP A 221 -11.48 4.53 -18.74
CA ASP A 221 -12.11 4.33 -20.04
C ASP A 221 -13.28 3.35 -19.95
N ALA A 222 -13.16 2.26 -19.23
CA ALA A 222 -14.26 1.33 -18.96
C ALA A 222 -15.45 2.03 -18.29
N ASN A 223 -15.20 2.88 -17.30
CA ASN A 223 -16.24 3.67 -16.64
C ASN A 223 -16.92 4.68 -17.59
N LYS A 224 -16.17 5.30 -18.51
CA LYS A 224 -16.78 6.18 -19.55
C LYS A 224 -17.73 5.42 -20.45
N ILE A 225 -17.31 4.21 -20.89
CA ILE A 225 -18.14 3.32 -21.72
C ILE A 225 -19.41 2.91 -20.98
N LEU A 226 -19.28 2.47 -19.71
CA LEU A 226 -20.41 2.01 -18.90
C LEU A 226 -21.39 3.12 -18.49
N ARG A 227 -20.99 4.38 -18.58
CA ARG A 227 -21.84 5.56 -18.34
C ARG A 227 -22.63 6.00 -19.58
N SER A 228 -22.28 5.48 -20.75
CA SER A 228 -22.98 5.84 -21.98
C SER A 228 -24.32 5.12 -22.06
N ASP A 229 -25.43 5.84 -21.94
CA ASP A 229 -26.79 5.29 -22.06
C ASP A 229 -27.00 4.58 -23.40
N LYS A 230 -26.35 5.06 -24.47
CA LYS A 230 -26.40 4.44 -25.79
C LYS A 230 -25.75 3.07 -25.80
N ILE A 231 -24.58 2.93 -25.16
CA ILE A 231 -23.85 1.67 -25.09
C ILE A 231 -24.55 0.71 -24.14
N ASP A 232 -24.96 1.17 -22.95
CA ASP A 232 -25.74 0.39 -22.00
C ASP A 232 -27.03 -0.15 -22.65
N GLY A 233 -27.76 0.72 -23.35
CA GLY A 233 -28.97 0.34 -24.07
C GLY A 233 -28.74 -0.70 -25.18
N ALA A 234 -27.70 -0.51 -26.00
CA ALA A 234 -27.34 -1.47 -27.06
C ALA A 234 -26.94 -2.84 -26.50
N ILE A 235 -26.16 -2.88 -25.42
CA ILE A 235 -25.76 -4.13 -24.76
C ILE A 235 -27.02 -4.84 -24.20
N ARG A 236 -27.91 -4.10 -23.54
CA ARG A 236 -29.15 -4.64 -22.98
C ARG A 236 -30.05 -5.23 -24.06
N GLU A 237 -30.16 -4.55 -25.20
CA GLU A 237 -30.98 -4.95 -26.32
C GLU A 237 -30.44 -6.25 -26.96
N HIS A 238 -29.14 -6.36 -27.18
CA HIS A 238 -28.55 -7.50 -27.90
C HIS A 238 -28.20 -8.68 -27.01
N TYR A 239 -27.77 -8.45 -25.76
CA TYR A 239 -27.25 -9.48 -24.87
C TYR A 239 -28.03 -9.63 -23.55
N GLY A 240 -28.99 -8.76 -23.30
CA GLY A 240 -29.79 -8.74 -22.07
C GLY A 240 -29.19 -7.93 -20.93
N PRO A 241 -30.03 -7.53 -19.96
CA PRO A 241 -29.61 -6.68 -18.83
C PRO A 241 -28.61 -7.36 -17.90
N GLU A 242 -28.59 -8.69 -17.87
CA GLU A 242 -27.74 -9.50 -17.03
C GLU A 242 -26.27 -9.34 -17.41
N VAL A 243 -25.97 -9.28 -18.73
CA VAL A 243 -24.59 -9.08 -19.22
C VAL A 243 -24.04 -7.73 -18.80
N VAL A 244 -24.86 -6.68 -18.84
CA VAL A 244 -24.45 -5.35 -18.34
C VAL A 244 -24.13 -5.40 -16.85
N ARG A 245 -24.96 -6.09 -16.05
CA ARG A 245 -24.75 -6.26 -14.63
C ARG A 245 -23.43 -6.99 -14.34
N GLN A 246 -23.22 -8.13 -14.98
CA GLN A 246 -21.98 -8.91 -14.82
C GLN A 246 -20.75 -8.12 -15.22
N PHE A 247 -20.81 -7.34 -16.31
CA PHE A 247 -19.69 -6.51 -16.73
C PHE A 247 -19.38 -5.39 -15.73
N LYS A 248 -20.41 -4.73 -15.19
CA LYS A 248 -20.25 -3.72 -14.14
C LYS A 248 -19.64 -4.32 -12.86
N THR A 249 -20.10 -5.50 -12.46
CA THR A 249 -19.51 -6.21 -11.30
C THR A 249 -18.05 -6.54 -11.56
N TRP A 250 -17.72 -7.10 -12.72
CA TRP A 250 -16.34 -7.41 -13.07
C TRP A 250 -15.42 -6.19 -13.08
N VAL A 251 -15.88 -5.03 -13.58
CA VAL A 251 -15.10 -3.77 -13.53
C VAL A 251 -14.87 -3.31 -12.07
N ALA A 252 -15.87 -3.48 -11.20
CA ALA A 252 -15.73 -3.18 -9.78
C ALA A 252 -14.72 -4.11 -9.10
N ASP A 253 -14.77 -5.42 -9.39
CA ASP A 253 -13.82 -6.41 -8.87
C ASP A 253 -12.38 -6.12 -9.32
N VAL A 254 -12.22 -5.77 -10.60
CA VAL A 254 -10.92 -5.32 -11.14
C VAL A 254 -10.43 -4.09 -10.38
N ALA A 255 -11.28 -3.12 -10.08
CA ALA A 255 -10.88 -1.89 -9.38
C ALA A 255 -10.39 -2.15 -7.94
N THR A 256 -10.95 -3.15 -7.27
CA THR A 256 -10.58 -3.54 -5.89
C THR A 256 -9.42 -4.53 -5.85
N GLY A 257 -9.13 -5.21 -6.96
CA GLY A 257 -8.15 -6.29 -7.02
C GLY A 257 -8.64 -7.61 -6.40
N GLU A 258 -9.95 -7.72 -6.08
CA GLU A 258 -10.54 -8.90 -5.41
C GLU A 258 -10.50 -10.16 -6.29
N GLN A 259 -10.55 -10.01 -7.62
CA GLN A 259 -10.42 -11.16 -8.52
C GLN A 259 -9.07 -11.88 -8.42
N GLY A 260 -7.99 -11.12 -8.18
CA GLY A 260 -6.67 -11.71 -7.95
C GLY A 260 -6.64 -12.56 -6.68
N LEU A 261 -7.27 -12.07 -5.61
CA LEU A 261 -7.39 -12.78 -4.34
C LEU A 261 -8.24 -14.05 -4.46
N GLN A 262 -9.37 -13.99 -5.15
CA GLN A 262 -10.24 -15.14 -5.37
C GLN A 262 -9.53 -16.21 -6.22
N ALA A 263 -8.85 -15.82 -7.30
CA ALA A 263 -8.09 -16.74 -8.14
C ALA A 263 -6.92 -17.39 -7.38
N GLU A 264 -6.26 -16.67 -6.50
CA GLU A 264 -5.21 -17.20 -5.64
C GLU A 264 -5.76 -18.17 -4.60
N LEU A 265 -6.92 -17.85 -3.99
CA LEU A 265 -7.62 -18.74 -3.06
C LEU A 265 -8.12 -20.01 -3.76
N ASP A 266 -8.73 -19.89 -4.92
CA ASP A 266 -9.22 -21.02 -5.71
C ASP A 266 -8.06 -21.92 -6.18
N SER A 267 -6.92 -21.31 -6.55
CA SER A 267 -5.69 -22.05 -6.88
C SER A 267 -5.05 -22.72 -5.67
N ALA A 268 -5.14 -22.11 -4.49
CA ALA A 268 -4.63 -22.70 -3.25
C ALA A 268 -5.52 -23.84 -2.76
N LEU A 269 -6.84 -23.68 -2.83
CA LEU A 269 -7.82 -24.72 -2.47
C LEU A 269 -7.83 -25.90 -3.46
N GLY A 270 -7.56 -25.65 -4.73
CA GLY A 270 -7.43 -26.69 -5.75
C GLY A 270 -6.15 -27.54 -5.67
N ARG A 271 -5.22 -27.16 -4.77
CA ARG A 271 -3.97 -27.89 -4.48
C ARG A 271 -4.02 -28.67 -3.15
N LEU A 272 -5.12 -28.56 -2.39
CA LEU A 272 -5.42 -29.36 -1.20
C LEU A 272 -6.31 -30.55 -1.55
#